data_0020624b970b52ae2235b60cd54fd6fb
#
_entry.id   0020624b970b52ae2235b60cd54fd6fb
#
_cell.length_a   1.000
_cell.length_b   1.000
_cell.length_c   1.000
_cell.angle_alpha   90.00
_cell.angle_beta   90.00
_cell.angle_gamma   90.00
#
_symmetry.space_group_name_H-M   'P 1'
#
loop_
_entity.id
_entity.type
_entity.pdbx_description
1 polymer ?
#
loop_
_entity_poly.entity_id
_entity_poly.type
_entity_poly.pdbx_seq_one_letter_code
_entity_poly.pdbx_strand_id
1 'polypeptide(L)'
;GNLLDALGLLDNGSNARAQVNLGKDAIIQVAGFNNDRDIVRSSNTIGDVVPGVTLQLLGADPSKTVTVTVGQDKTALKNAVKTFVDRFNAAVSLMYQRLTEKPVENPKTDAEKKVGLLRGDNTLVFVRSTLVREVTTPVSGLPSDLQMLAQIGIRLNNDGTLSVNEEKLQAAIDSDPEKVFRLFFNDSDGDSVVDETEDG
;
A
#
# COMPACT_ATOMS: atom_id res chain seq x y z
N GLY A 1 22.75 -55.83 24.34
CA GLY A 1 22.78 -54.68 23.47
C GLY A 1 22.09 -53.49 24.13
N ASN A 2 22.74 -52.37 24.17
CA ASN A 2 22.19 -51.15 24.71
C ASN A 2 21.20 -50.55 23.68
N LEU A 3 20.01 -50.12 24.14
CA LEU A 3 19.00 -49.54 23.27
C LEU A 3 19.55 -48.36 22.43
N LEU A 4 20.44 -47.56 23.01
CA LEU A 4 21.08 -46.42 22.33
C LEU A 4 22.01 -46.85 21.19
N ASP A 5 22.63 -48.01 21.32
CA ASP A 5 23.47 -48.60 20.27
C ASP A 5 22.59 -49.15 19.13
N ALA A 6 21.50 -49.83 19.47
CA ALA A 6 20.53 -50.35 18.51
C ALA A 6 19.82 -49.21 17.72
N LEU A 7 19.65 -48.03 18.31
CA LEU A 7 19.11 -46.83 17.68
C LEU A 7 20.18 -46.03 16.91
N GLY A 8 21.43 -46.49 16.90
CA GLY A 8 22.52 -45.81 16.19
C GLY A 8 22.92 -44.46 16.80
N LEU A 9 22.64 -44.26 18.08
CA LEU A 9 22.94 -43.00 18.79
C LEU A 9 24.31 -43.00 19.47
N LEU A 10 24.98 -44.19 19.52
CA LEU A 10 26.32 -44.33 20.08
C LEU A 10 27.35 -44.61 18.98
N ASP A 11 28.56 -44.08 19.18
CA ASP A 11 29.73 -44.42 18.39
C ASP A 11 30.46 -45.56 19.10
N ASN A 12 30.60 -46.74 18.41
CA ASN A 12 31.25 -47.95 18.92
C ASN A 12 30.80 -48.37 20.32
N GLY A 13 29.51 -48.13 20.66
CA GLY A 13 28.91 -48.69 21.88
C GLY A 13 29.18 -47.94 23.18
N SER A 14 29.91 -46.83 23.17
CA SER A 14 30.30 -46.15 24.41
C SER A 14 30.09 -44.62 24.43
N ASN A 15 30.14 -43.94 23.29
CA ASN A 15 30.01 -42.49 23.23
C ASN A 15 28.83 -42.08 22.34
N ALA A 16 28.12 -41.03 22.73
CA ALA A 16 27.14 -40.44 21.86
C ALA A 16 27.79 -40.02 20.54
N ARG A 17 27.17 -40.36 19.41
CA ARG A 17 27.67 -39.90 18.10
C ARG A 17 27.75 -38.38 18.11
N ALA A 18 28.98 -37.90 18.05
CA ALA A 18 29.31 -36.47 18.22
C ALA A 18 29.01 -35.60 16.98
N GLN A 19 27.91 -35.90 16.29
CA GLN A 19 27.42 -34.97 15.26
C GLN A 19 25.98 -34.58 15.54
N VAL A 20 25.79 -33.94 16.68
CA VAL A 20 24.74 -32.92 16.75
C VAL A 20 25.31 -31.74 15.98
N ASN A 21 24.82 -31.49 14.76
CA ASN A 21 25.01 -30.21 14.15
C ASN A 21 24.28 -29.18 15.06
N LEU A 22 25.05 -28.59 15.98
CA LEU A 22 24.55 -27.48 16.76
C LEU A 22 24.16 -26.39 15.78
N GLY A 23 22.90 -26.00 15.79
CA GLY A 23 22.45 -24.86 15.04
C GLY A 23 23.37 -23.67 15.34
N LYS A 24 23.74 -22.94 14.31
CA LYS A 24 24.52 -21.70 14.46
C LYS A 24 23.56 -20.54 14.30
N ASP A 25 23.73 -19.56 15.15
CA ASP A 25 23.00 -18.29 15.01
C ASP A 25 23.39 -17.58 13.71
N ALA A 26 22.44 -16.88 13.13
CA ALA A 26 22.68 -15.98 12.01
C ALA A 26 23.45 -14.76 12.52
N ILE A 27 24.53 -14.39 11.83
CA ILE A 27 25.34 -13.22 12.13
C ILE A 27 25.32 -12.32 10.91
N ILE A 28 24.91 -11.06 11.10
CA ILE A 28 24.92 -10.02 10.06
C ILE A 28 25.57 -8.76 10.60
N GLN A 29 26.11 -7.96 9.70
CA GLN A 29 26.52 -6.57 9.96
C GLN A 29 25.73 -5.66 9.04
N VAL A 30 25.19 -4.56 9.57
CA VAL A 30 24.48 -3.55 8.78
C VAL A 30 25.21 -2.23 8.95
N ALA A 31 25.73 -1.70 7.85
CA ALA A 31 26.48 -0.45 7.85
C ALA A 31 25.66 0.70 8.45
N GLY A 32 26.26 1.44 9.39
CA GLY A 32 25.59 2.52 10.10
C GLY A 32 24.61 2.12 11.20
N PHE A 33 24.41 0.81 11.42
CA PHE A 33 23.56 0.29 12.50
C PHE A 33 24.43 -0.41 13.57
N ASN A 34 24.08 -0.23 14.86
CA ASN A 34 24.76 -0.86 15.99
C ASN A 34 26.29 -0.62 16.00
N ASN A 35 26.75 0.53 15.50
CA ASN A 35 28.18 0.88 15.34
C ASN A 35 28.96 -0.18 14.53
N ASP A 36 28.35 -0.73 13.47
CA ASP A 36 28.91 -1.76 12.60
C ASP A 36 29.32 -3.06 13.34
N ARG A 37 28.68 -3.33 14.49
CA ARG A 37 28.92 -4.55 15.25
C ARG A 37 28.03 -5.70 14.76
N ASP A 38 28.48 -6.92 15.05
CA ASP A 38 27.72 -8.13 14.77
C ASP A 38 26.33 -8.11 15.43
N ILE A 39 25.34 -8.40 14.64
CA ILE A 39 23.96 -8.62 15.06
C ILE A 39 23.69 -10.12 14.97
N VAL A 40 23.46 -10.74 16.12
CA VAL A 40 23.28 -12.19 16.24
C VAL A 40 21.81 -12.50 16.46
N ARG A 41 21.25 -13.42 15.66
CA ARG A 41 19.85 -13.86 15.76
C ARG A 41 19.77 -15.38 15.61
N SER A 42 18.88 -16.00 16.36
CA SER A 42 18.62 -17.45 16.29
C SER A 42 17.79 -17.88 15.06
N SER A 43 17.40 -16.92 14.23
CA SER A 43 16.60 -17.14 13.00
C SER A 43 17.27 -16.51 11.79
N ASN A 44 17.10 -17.14 10.63
CA ASN A 44 17.48 -16.55 9.34
C ASN A 44 16.48 -15.49 8.83
N THR A 45 15.35 -15.32 9.52
CA THR A 45 14.38 -14.26 9.23
C THR A 45 14.49 -13.18 10.32
N ILE A 46 14.93 -12.00 9.94
CA ILE A 46 15.29 -10.88 10.85
C ILE A 46 14.41 -9.68 10.48
N GLY A 47 13.51 -9.28 11.37
CA GLY A 47 12.58 -8.15 11.14
C GLY A 47 12.75 -6.99 12.12
N ASP A 48 13.75 -7.05 13.00
CA ASP A 48 13.93 -6.11 14.12
C ASP A 48 15.16 -5.21 14.00
N VAL A 49 15.86 -5.25 12.88
CA VAL A 49 17.08 -4.48 12.65
C VAL A 49 16.80 -3.18 11.88
N VAL A 50 16.01 -3.26 10.83
CA VAL A 50 15.60 -2.08 10.05
C VAL A 50 14.09 -1.94 10.17
N PRO A 51 13.56 -0.84 10.70
CA PRO A 51 12.12 -0.65 10.85
C PRO A 51 11.38 -0.87 9.53
N GLY A 52 10.33 -1.70 9.55
CA GLY A 52 9.51 -2.01 8.37
C GLY A 52 10.15 -2.96 7.35
N VAL A 53 11.36 -3.48 7.60
CA VAL A 53 12.07 -4.39 6.68
C VAL A 53 12.30 -5.73 7.35
N THR A 54 11.89 -6.81 6.67
CA THR A 54 12.22 -8.18 7.06
C THR A 54 13.30 -8.74 6.13
N LEU A 55 14.46 -9.08 6.69
CA LEU A 55 15.56 -9.71 5.98
C LEU A 55 15.43 -11.22 6.07
N GLN A 56 15.48 -11.92 4.94
CA GLN A 56 15.57 -13.39 4.87
C GLN A 56 16.95 -13.78 4.39
N LEU A 57 17.75 -14.40 5.26
CA LEU A 57 19.11 -14.83 4.94
C LEU A 57 19.07 -16.18 4.22
N LEU A 58 19.58 -16.20 2.98
CA LEU A 58 19.60 -17.39 2.14
C LEU A 58 20.96 -18.09 2.12
N GLY A 59 22.01 -17.42 2.59
CA GLY A 59 23.36 -17.96 2.66
C GLY A 59 24.30 -16.99 3.37
N ALA A 60 25.49 -17.47 3.73
CA ALA A 60 26.52 -16.67 4.37
C ALA A 60 27.79 -16.65 3.50
N ASP A 61 28.30 -15.45 3.25
CA ASP A 61 29.62 -15.23 2.64
C ASP A 61 30.25 -13.99 3.28
N PRO A 62 31.14 -14.16 4.25
CA PRO A 62 31.75 -13.04 4.97
C PRO A 62 32.66 -12.16 4.07
N SER A 63 32.98 -12.59 2.87
CA SER A 63 33.77 -11.83 1.90
C SER A 63 32.92 -10.92 1.00
N LYS A 64 31.59 -11.05 1.06
CA LYS A 64 30.64 -10.28 0.21
C LYS A 64 29.84 -9.30 1.01
N THR A 65 29.79 -8.08 0.53
CA THR A 65 28.82 -7.07 0.96
C THR A 65 27.64 -7.06 0.01
N VAL A 66 26.42 -7.14 0.55
CA VAL A 66 25.19 -7.03 -0.21
C VAL A 66 24.58 -5.67 0.06
N THR A 67 24.32 -4.91 -1.00
CA THR A 67 23.59 -3.64 -0.88
C THR A 67 22.10 -3.91 -1.03
N VAL A 68 21.34 -3.59 0.01
CA VAL A 68 19.88 -3.63 -0.03
C VAL A 68 19.37 -2.21 -0.19
N THR A 69 18.66 -1.94 -1.27
CA THR A 69 18.00 -0.65 -1.50
C THR A 69 16.52 -0.79 -1.16
N VAL A 70 16.07 -0.01 -0.19
CA VAL A 70 14.65 0.12 0.14
C VAL A 70 14.14 1.36 -0.58
N GLY A 71 13.13 1.18 -1.40
CA GLY A 71 12.48 2.27 -2.14
C GLY A 71 10.97 2.09 -2.14
N GLN A 72 10.26 3.16 -2.42
CA GLN A 72 8.80 3.09 -2.56
C GLN A 72 8.42 2.23 -3.77
N ASP A 73 7.39 1.40 -3.60
CA ASP A 73 6.83 0.62 -4.71
C ASP A 73 6.00 1.53 -5.63
N LYS A 74 6.68 2.07 -6.64
CA LYS A 74 6.09 2.94 -7.66
C LYS A 74 4.94 2.27 -8.42
N THR A 75 5.00 0.94 -8.58
CA THR A 75 3.94 0.18 -9.27
C THR A 75 2.70 0.08 -8.38
N ALA A 76 2.88 -0.21 -7.10
CA ALA A 76 1.78 -0.23 -6.13
C ALA A 76 1.11 1.14 -6.02
N LEU A 77 1.90 2.22 -5.92
CA LEU A 77 1.38 3.60 -5.90
C LEU A 77 0.56 3.92 -7.17
N LYS A 78 1.10 3.62 -8.37
CA LYS A 78 0.38 3.82 -9.62
C LYS A 78 -0.95 3.07 -9.66
N ASN A 79 -0.95 1.81 -9.23
CA ASN A 79 -2.16 0.98 -9.20
C ASN A 79 -3.18 1.51 -8.17
N ALA A 80 -2.73 1.99 -7.01
CA ALA A 80 -3.59 2.61 -6.01
C ALA A 80 -4.28 3.86 -6.57
N VAL A 81 -3.53 4.76 -7.24
CA VAL A 81 -4.07 5.96 -7.89
C VAL A 81 -5.11 5.59 -8.96
N LYS A 82 -4.84 4.60 -9.81
CA LYS A 82 -5.81 4.13 -10.81
C LYS A 82 -7.07 3.55 -10.16
N THR A 83 -6.89 2.76 -9.13
CA THR A 83 -8.03 2.19 -8.37
C THR A 83 -8.88 3.30 -7.75
N PHE A 84 -8.27 4.35 -7.21
CA PHE A 84 -9.00 5.53 -6.73
C PHE A 84 -9.85 6.15 -7.86
N VAL A 85 -9.24 6.42 -9.03
CA VAL A 85 -9.97 7.01 -10.17
C VAL A 85 -11.11 6.12 -10.61
N ASP A 86 -10.92 4.81 -10.70
CA ASP A 86 -11.98 3.86 -11.10
C ASP A 86 -13.14 3.86 -10.09
N ARG A 87 -12.83 3.87 -8.78
CA ARG A 87 -13.85 3.91 -7.72
C ARG A 87 -14.60 5.24 -7.69
N PHE A 88 -13.89 6.34 -7.85
CA PHE A 88 -14.49 7.66 -7.97
C PHE A 88 -15.45 7.73 -9.17
N ASN A 89 -15.01 7.29 -10.34
CA ASN A 89 -15.82 7.27 -11.56
C ASN A 89 -17.05 6.39 -11.41
N ALA A 90 -16.92 5.23 -10.79
CA ALA A 90 -18.06 4.34 -10.51
C ALA A 90 -19.09 5.02 -9.59
N ALA A 91 -18.63 5.70 -8.53
CA ALA A 91 -19.50 6.42 -7.60
C ALA A 91 -20.23 7.57 -8.29
N VAL A 92 -19.50 8.46 -8.99
CA VAL A 92 -20.08 9.61 -9.69
C VAL A 92 -21.07 9.17 -10.77
N SER A 93 -20.74 8.12 -11.54
CA SER A 93 -21.60 7.57 -12.57
C SER A 93 -22.88 6.96 -11.99
N LEU A 94 -22.77 6.22 -10.88
CA LEU A 94 -23.93 5.68 -10.17
C LEU A 94 -24.85 6.79 -9.66
N MET A 95 -24.29 7.84 -9.04
CA MET A 95 -25.07 8.99 -8.57
C MET A 95 -25.79 9.66 -9.74
N TYR A 96 -25.11 9.89 -10.87
CA TYR A 96 -25.71 10.46 -12.05
C TYR A 96 -26.85 9.59 -12.59
N GLN A 97 -26.64 8.28 -12.67
CA GLN A 97 -27.67 7.33 -13.08
C GLN A 97 -28.92 7.45 -12.18
N ARG A 98 -28.76 7.44 -10.86
CA ARG A 98 -29.86 7.54 -9.90
C ARG A 98 -30.59 8.87 -9.97
N LEU A 99 -29.87 9.98 -10.22
CA LEU A 99 -30.44 11.31 -10.37
C LEU A 99 -31.27 11.48 -11.66
N THR A 100 -30.94 10.71 -12.70
CA THR A 100 -31.58 10.84 -14.02
C THR A 100 -32.53 9.70 -14.37
N GLU A 101 -32.52 8.62 -13.61
CA GLU A 101 -33.33 7.42 -13.81
C GLU A 101 -34.82 7.77 -13.78
N LYS A 102 -35.55 7.33 -14.80
CA LYS A 102 -36.99 7.54 -14.87
C LYS A 102 -37.75 6.46 -14.09
N PRO A 103 -38.79 6.82 -13.32
CA PRO A 103 -39.64 5.83 -12.67
C PRO A 103 -40.25 4.86 -13.69
N VAL A 104 -40.45 3.62 -13.26
CA VAL A 104 -41.15 2.62 -14.08
C VAL A 104 -42.66 2.93 -14.09
N GLU A 105 -43.24 2.98 -15.27
CA GLU A 105 -44.69 3.10 -15.38
C GLU A 105 -45.37 1.79 -14.99
N ASN A 106 -46.30 1.83 -14.02
CA ASN A 106 -47.02 0.65 -13.51
C ASN A 106 -46.11 -0.46 -12.94
N PRO A 107 -45.30 -0.16 -11.91
CA PRO A 107 -44.36 -1.11 -11.34
C PRO A 107 -45.07 -2.30 -10.71
N LYS A 108 -44.63 -3.52 -11.04
CA LYS A 108 -45.19 -4.78 -10.55
C LYS A 108 -44.39 -5.43 -9.44
N THR A 109 -43.12 -5.07 -9.34
CA THR A 109 -42.19 -5.59 -8.32
C THR A 109 -41.69 -4.50 -7.40
N ASP A 110 -41.23 -4.88 -6.21
CA ASP A 110 -40.64 -3.93 -5.26
C ASP A 110 -39.29 -3.34 -5.76
N ALA A 111 -38.61 -4.06 -6.64
CA ALA A 111 -37.43 -3.54 -7.33
C ALA A 111 -37.80 -2.41 -8.29
N GLU A 112 -38.84 -2.60 -9.10
CA GLU A 112 -39.34 -1.58 -10.03
C GLU A 112 -39.88 -0.34 -9.33
N LYS A 113 -40.51 -0.48 -8.15
CA LYS A 113 -40.98 0.65 -7.35
C LYS A 113 -39.85 1.54 -6.83
N LYS A 114 -38.64 0.99 -6.72
CA LYS A 114 -37.44 1.72 -6.27
C LYS A 114 -36.73 2.48 -7.40
N VAL A 115 -37.03 2.20 -8.65
CA VAL A 115 -36.44 2.87 -9.82
C VAL A 115 -36.93 4.31 -9.87
N GLY A 116 -36.00 5.24 -9.99
CA GLY A 116 -36.28 6.67 -10.11
C GLY A 116 -36.66 7.37 -8.80
N LEU A 117 -36.58 6.73 -7.64
CA LEU A 117 -36.87 7.37 -6.33
C LEU A 117 -35.91 8.52 -6.02
N LEU A 118 -34.67 8.45 -6.47
CA LEU A 118 -33.65 9.46 -6.27
C LEU A 118 -33.54 10.45 -7.42
N ARG A 119 -34.50 10.43 -8.35
CA ARG A 119 -34.51 11.36 -9.48
C ARG A 119 -34.64 12.79 -8.98
N GLY A 120 -33.60 13.61 -9.26
CA GLY A 120 -33.56 15.01 -8.83
C GLY A 120 -33.40 15.20 -7.32
N ASP A 121 -32.96 14.18 -6.59
CA ASP A 121 -32.72 14.29 -5.14
C ASP A 121 -31.61 15.30 -4.85
N ASN A 122 -31.94 16.33 -4.07
CA ASN A 122 -31.01 17.44 -3.77
C ASN A 122 -29.83 17.00 -2.89
N THR A 123 -30.02 16.02 -2.01
CA THR A 123 -28.94 15.50 -1.16
C THR A 123 -27.92 14.78 -2.02
N LEU A 124 -28.39 13.96 -2.95
CA LEU A 124 -27.49 13.24 -3.86
C LEU A 124 -26.76 14.18 -4.82
N VAL A 125 -27.44 15.25 -5.30
CA VAL A 125 -26.81 16.33 -6.07
C VAL A 125 -25.70 17.01 -5.26
N PHE A 126 -25.98 17.33 -3.99
CA PHE A 126 -25.00 17.97 -3.10
C PHE A 126 -23.79 17.06 -2.86
N VAL A 127 -24.00 15.78 -2.50
CA VAL A 127 -22.91 14.82 -2.28
C VAL A 127 -22.04 14.68 -3.53
N ARG A 128 -22.66 14.52 -4.72
CA ARG A 128 -21.92 14.45 -5.98
C ARG A 128 -21.09 15.72 -6.23
N SER A 129 -21.66 16.88 -6.00
CA SER A 129 -20.97 18.16 -6.20
C SER A 129 -19.80 18.33 -5.24
N THR A 130 -19.97 17.89 -3.99
CA THR A 130 -18.92 17.92 -2.98
C THR A 130 -17.76 17.02 -3.40
N LEU A 131 -18.01 15.75 -3.79
CA LEU A 131 -16.97 14.85 -4.26
C LEU A 131 -16.18 15.42 -5.44
N VAL A 132 -16.87 16.02 -6.42
CA VAL A 132 -16.21 16.66 -7.58
C VAL A 132 -15.37 17.86 -7.14
N ARG A 133 -15.87 18.65 -6.20
CA ARG A 133 -15.11 19.80 -5.66
C ARG A 133 -13.85 19.34 -4.94
N GLU A 134 -13.92 18.35 -4.07
CA GLU A 134 -12.77 17.86 -3.29
C GLU A 134 -11.62 17.39 -4.20
N VAL A 135 -11.90 16.64 -5.26
CA VAL A 135 -10.85 16.18 -6.20
C VAL A 135 -10.27 17.28 -7.09
N THR A 136 -10.88 18.48 -7.11
CA THR A 136 -10.38 19.63 -7.87
C THR A 136 -9.79 20.72 -6.99
N THR A 137 -9.97 20.63 -5.68
CA THR A 137 -9.42 21.59 -4.71
C THR A 137 -7.94 21.32 -4.48
N PRO A 138 -7.09 22.35 -4.42
CA PRO A 138 -5.69 22.19 -4.07
C PRO A 138 -5.53 21.64 -2.66
N VAL A 139 -4.67 20.66 -2.49
CA VAL A 139 -4.32 20.09 -1.16
C VAL A 139 -3.45 21.10 -0.42
N SER A 140 -3.89 21.49 0.78
CA SER A 140 -3.17 22.44 1.64
C SER A 140 -1.87 21.83 2.15
N GLY A 141 -0.84 22.67 2.33
CA GLY A 141 0.46 22.23 2.86
C GLY A 141 1.40 21.61 1.82
N LEU A 142 0.95 21.37 0.59
CA LEU A 142 1.80 20.90 -0.50
C LEU A 142 2.38 22.07 -1.32
N PRO A 143 3.57 21.88 -1.94
CA PRO A 143 4.16 22.87 -2.85
C PRO A 143 3.24 23.16 -4.04
N SER A 144 3.25 24.40 -4.52
CA SER A 144 2.36 24.86 -5.60
C SER A 144 2.52 24.12 -6.93
N ASP A 145 3.64 23.47 -7.14
CA ASP A 145 3.95 22.63 -8.30
C ASP A 145 3.33 21.23 -8.23
N LEU A 146 2.86 20.79 -7.04
CA LEU A 146 2.21 19.50 -6.85
C LEU A 146 1.18 19.52 -5.70
N GLN A 147 0.10 20.27 -5.87
CA GLN A 147 -1.02 20.34 -4.93
C GLN A 147 -2.38 19.98 -5.55
N MET A 148 -2.41 19.63 -6.82
CA MET A 148 -3.65 19.28 -7.53
C MET A 148 -3.47 18.01 -8.36
N LEU A 149 -4.52 17.20 -8.43
CA LEU A 149 -4.53 15.96 -9.25
C LEU A 149 -4.25 16.22 -10.73
N ALA A 150 -4.62 17.40 -11.23
CA ALA A 150 -4.35 17.82 -12.61
C ALA A 150 -2.85 17.90 -12.94
N GLN A 151 -2.01 18.18 -11.96
CA GLN A 151 -0.55 18.29 -12.11
C GLN A 151 0.12 16.94 -12.34
N ILE A 152 -0.47 15.87 -11.78
CA ILE A 152 -0.03 14.47 -12.03
C ILE A 152 -0.75 13.79 -13.20
N GLY A 153 -1.54 14.55 -13.97
CA GLY A 153 -2.19 14.04 -15.18
C GLY A 153 -3.60 13.48 -14.97
N ILE A 154 -4.22 13.68 -13.80
CA ILE A 154 -5.62 13.30 -13.52
C ILE A 154 -6.50 14.54 -13.73
N ARG A 155 -7.45 14.45 -14.65
CA ARG A 155 -8.31 15.59 -15.04
C ARG A 155 -9.79 15.28 -14.90
N LEU A 156 -10.55 16.28 -14.48
CA LEU A 156 -12.00 16.22 -14.44
C LEU A 156 -12.57 16.38 -15.85
N ASN A 157 -13.48 15.48 -16.23
CA ASN A 157 -14.26 15.51 -17.45
C ASN A 157 -15.57 16.30 -17.24
N ASN A 158 -16.24 16.69 -18.34
CA ASN A 158 -17.50 17.44 -18.29
C ASN A 158 -18.65 16.68 -17.61
N ASP A 159 -18.61 15.36 -17.59
CA ASP A 159 -19.60 14.49 -16.93
C ASP A 159 -19.35 14.31 -15.43
N GLY A 160 -18.25 14.88 -14.93
CA GLY A 160 -17.81 14.78 -13.53
C GLY A 160 -16.97 13.54 -13.23
N THR A 161 -16.61 12.74 -14.22
CA THR A 161 -15.65 11.65 -14.09
C THR A 161 -14.22 12.15 -14.19
N LEU A 162 -13.26 11.31 -13.79
CA LEU A 162 -11.83 11.60 -13.91
C LEU A 162 -11.22 10.80 -15.06
N SER A 163 -10.27 11.39 -15.76
CA SER A 163 -9.42 10.73 -16.75
C SER A 163 -7.97 10.79 -16.33
N VAL A 164 -7.20 9.74 -16.66
CA VAL A 164 -5.77 9.62 -16.32
C VAL A 164 -4.93 9.70 -17.59
N ASN A 165 -3.96 10.60 -17.60
CA ASN A 165 -2.86 10.56 -18.55
C ASN A 165 -1.73 9.71 -17.96
N GLU A 166 -1.60 8.49 -18.47
CA GLU A 166 -0.65 7.47 -17.95
C GLU A 166 0.81 7.94 -18.00
N GLU A 167 1.21 8.66 -19.03
CA GLU A 167 2.59 9.15 -19.20
C GLU A 167 2.91 10.22 -18.15
N LYS A 168 1.97 11.16 -17.92
CA LYS A 168 2.16 12.20 -16.90
C LYS A 168 2.13 11.63 -15.50
N LEU A 169 1.23 10.69 -15.21
CA LEU A 169 1.20 10.01 -13.92
C LEU A 169 2.51 9.25 -13.66
N GLN A 170 3.00 8.51 -14.65
CA GLN A 170 4.26 7.80 -14.52
C GLN A 170 5.42 8.75 -14.29
N ALA A 171 5.53 9.83 -15.07
CA ALA A 171 6.58 10.83 -14.92
C ALA A 171 6.55 11.50 -13.54
N ALA A 172 5.37 11.80 -13.00
CA ALA A 172 5.23 12.37 -11.65
C ALA A 172 5.69 11.38 -10.57
N ILE A 173 5.29 10.10 -10.66
CA ILE A 173 5.71 9.03 -9.74
C ILE A 173 7.22 8.78 -9.85
N ASP A 174 7.80 8.83 -11.06
CA ASP A 174 9.22 8.61 -11.26
C ASP A 174 10.06 9.76 -10.71
N SER A 175 9.54 10.99 -10.77
CA SER A 175 10.19 12.17 -10.25
C SER A 175 10.16 12.23 -8.72
N ASP A 176 9.00 12.09 -8.12
CA ASP A 176 8.82 12.18 -6.66
C ASP A 176 7.57 11.40 -6.22
N PRO A 177 7.70 10.09 -5.93
CA PRO A 177 6.58 9.26 -5.52
C PRO A 177 5.98 9.70 -4.17
N GLU A 178 6.79 10.28 -3.28
CA GLU A 178 6.34 10.77 -1.97
C GLU A 178 5.37 11.94 -2.11
N LYS A 179 5.68 12.91 -2.96
CA LYS A 179 4.76 14.02 -3.23
C LYS A 179 3.48 13.55 -3.88
N VAL A 180 3.54 12.57 -4.81
CA VAL A 180 2.33 11.99 -5.40
C VAL A 180 1.48 11.30 -4.33
N PHE A 181 2.10 10.57 -3.40
CA PHE A 181 1.39 9.94 -2.29
C PHE A 181 0.67 10.98 -1.42
N ARG A 182 1.32 12.09 -1.09
CA ARG A 182 0.75 13.18 -0.27
C ARG A 182 -0.44 13.90 -0.90
N LEU A 183 -0.67 13.78 -2.21
CA LEU A 183 -1.90 14.28 -2.84
C LEU A 183 -3.14 13.50 -2.42
N PHE A 184 -2.98 12.27 -1.95
CA PHE A 184 -4.06 11.37 -1.55
C PHE A 184 -4.08 11.08 -0.05
N PHE A 185 -3.02 11.44 0.63
CA PHE A 185 -2.80 11.18 2.04
C PHE A 185 -2.19 12.42 2.69
N ASN A 186 -3.01 13.14 3.44
CA ASN A 186 -2.56 14.30 4.18
C ASN A 186 -2.23 13.87 5.61
N ASP A 187 -0.96 13.55 5.83
CA ASP A 187 -0.39 13.25 7.15
C ASP A 187 0.04 14.58 7.77
N SER A 188 -0.78 15.12 8.66
CA SER A 188 -0.58 16.44 9.24
C SER A 188 0.42 16.45 10.40
N ASP A 189 0.61 15.32 11.06
CA ASP A 189 1.51 15.17 12.21
C ASP A 189 2.80 14.39 11.89
N GLY A 190 2.89 13.75 10.74
CA GLY A 190 4.10 13.08 10.23
C GLY A 190 4.34 11.68 10.80
N ASP A 191 3.31 11.04 11.36
CA ASP A 191 3.44 9.69 11.93
C ASP A 191 3.15 8.56 10.94
N SER A 192 2.71 8.90 9.72
CA SER A 192 2.33 7.97 8.63
C SER A 192 1.12 7.08 8.95
N VAL A 193 0.30 7.46 9.92
CA VAL A 193 -0.94 6.79 10.29
C VAL A 193 -2.10 7.75 10.01
N VAL A 194 -3.18 7.27 9.40
CA VAL A 194 -4.41 8.06 9.26
C VAL A 194 -5.17 8.01 10.57
N ASP A 195 -5.27 9.12 11.25
CA ASP A 195 -6.10 9.24 12.45
C ASP A 195 -7.31 10.17 12.23
N GLU A 196 -8.23 10.22 13.22
CA GLU A 196 -9.48 10.99 13.14
C GLU A 196 -9.26 12.51 13.04
N THR A 197 -8.05 13.00 13.27
CA THR A 197 -7.71 14.44 13.23
C THR A 197 -7.25 14.90 11.85
N GLU A 198 -7.00 13.96 10.94
CA GLU A 198 -6.46 14.20 9.60
C GLU A 198 -7.51 14.18 8.49
N ASP A 199 -8.74 13.82 8.83
CA ASP A 199 -9.91 13.97 7.96
C ASP A 199 -10.28 15.46 7.86
N GLY A 200 -9.59 16.17 6.96
CA GLY A 200 -9.85 17.57 6.62
C GLY A 200 -11.03 17.74 5.65
#